data_9bb21a0ed692bcbc194d5b6605477acb
#
_entry.id   9bb21a0ed692bcbc194d5b6605477acb
#
_cell.length_a   1.000
_cell.length_b   1.000
_cell.length_c   1.000
_cell.angle_alpha   90.00
_cell.angle_beta   90.00
_cell.angle_gamma   90.00
#
_symmetry.space_group_name_H-M   'P 1'
#
loop_
_entity.id
_entity.type
_entity.pdbx_description
1 polymer ?
#
loop_
_entity_poly.entity_id
_entity_poly.type
_entity_poly.pdbx_seq_one_letter_code
_entity_poly.pdbx_strand_id
1 'polypeptide(L)'
;VENAVTSALSFRMTQNDLERMLKELGGSSAGLLGRLLTETHETLRPSDFGLLQQKAKRATDQAFRLEQLSKQFFNVLSDFIAIQREGQPVSNYSWQLRVVASTRALQGWDDVEIMWSQIGETMGLLLKSLDEIYKALGDIYSEGHENVQDVMGTLSNLMRRMGEAEAASSGMMHKPSNELIYWIEVNPRGERLSLNAAPLRVGPLVQKHLWHEKACVVMASATLTTHGEFRYLRNTLSADEVDTLSLGSPFDYESSTLLYVGNDMPEPNAPGYQQALDRTIISTAK
;
A
#
# COMPACT_ATOMS: atom_id res chain seq x y z
N VAL A 1 17.40 -0.09 -5.34
CA VAL A 1 16.65 -1.30 -5.77
C VAL A 1 15.82 -1.82 -4.61
N GLU A 2 16.40 -2.15 -3.45
CA GLU A 2 15.69 -2.67 -2.27
C GLU A 2 14.47 -1.81 -1.89
N ASN A 3 14.66 -0.49 -1.71
CA ASN A 3 13.57 0.43 -1.37
C ASN A 3 12.48 0.48 -2.44
N ALA A 4 12.85 0.42 -3.72
CA ALA A 4 11.89 0.42 -4.82
C ALA A 4 11.07 -0.88 -4.84
N VAL A 5 11.72 -2.02 -4.63
CA VAL A 5 11.05 -3.33 -4.55
C VAL A 5 10.16 -3.41 -3.31
N THR A 6 10.68 -3.00 -2.14
CA THR A 6 9.88 -2.94 -0.91
C THR A 6 8.66 -2.06 -1.10
N SER A 7 8.82 -0.86 -1.67
CA SER A 7 7.70 0.06 -1.92
C SER A 7 6.67 -0.52 -2.90
N ALA A 8 7.12 -1.20 -3.96
CA ALA A 8 6.24 -1.82 -4.94
C ALA A 8 5.45 -3.03 -4.38
N LEU A 9 6.02 -3.73 -3.39
CA LEU A 9 5.43 -4.92 -2.76
C LEU A 9 4.80 -4.62 -1.38
N SER A 10 4.86 -3.37 -0.93
CA SER A 10 4.22 -2.94 0.31
C SER A 10 2.74 -2.68 0.10
N PHE A 11 1.97 -3.04 1.09
CA PHE A 11 0.56 -2.68 1.20
C PHE A 11 0.43 -1.43 2.04
N ARG A 12 -0.44 -0.53 1.60
CA ARG A 12 -0.88 0.63 2.37
C ARG A 12 -2.36 0.85 2.14
N MET A 13 -3.11 1.07 3.21
CA MET A 13 -4.53 1.41 3.16
C MET A 13 -4.85 2.50 4.17
N THR A 14 -5.54 3.52 3.69
CA THR A 14 -6.17 4.57 4.50
C THR A 14 -7.68 4.42 4.43
N GLN A 15 -8.41 5.13 5.32
CA GLN A 15 -9.86 5.26 5.22
C GLN A 15 -10.29 5.77 3.82
N ASN A 16 -9.60 6.79 3.31
CA ASN A 16 -9.91 7.37 2.01
C ASN A 16 -9.72 6.39 0.84
N ASP A 17 -8.79 5.43 0.96
CA ASP A 17 -8.58 4.43 -0.09
C ASP A 17 -9.75 3.45 -0.16
N LEU A 18 -10.25 3.01 1.00
CA LEU A 18 -11.45 2.16 1.06
C LEU A 18 -12.69 2.93 0.59
N GLU A 19 -12.89 4.15 1.05
CA GLU A 19 -14.01 5.01 0.59
C GLU A 19 -13.95 5.25 -0.93
N ARG A 20 -12.76 5.41 -1.51
CA ARG A 20 -12.57 5.58 -2.94
C ARG A 20 -12.96 4.31 -3.71
N MET A 21 -12.58 3.12 -3.24
CA MET A 21 -12.99 1.85 -3.85
C MET A 21 -14.51 1.68 -3.81
N LEU A 22 -15.16 2.03 -2.68
CA LEU A 22 -16.61 1.96 -2.55
C LEU A 22 -17.33 2.99 -3.44
N LYS A 23 -16.77 4.18 -3.57
CA LYS A 23 -17.27 5.23 -4.47
C LYS A 23 -17.12 4.85 -5.95
N GLU A 24 -16.02 4.20 -6.32
CA GLU A 24 -15.79 3.65 -7.66
C GLU A 24 -16.83 2.57 -7.99
N LEU A 25 -17.14 1.68 -7.04
CA LEU A 25 -18.22 0.72 -7.18
C LEU A 25 -19.56 1.41 -7.40
N GLY A 26 -19.83 2.44 -6.60
CA GLY A 26 -21.04 3.23 -6.71
C GLY A 26 -22.29 2.49 -6.29
N GLY A 27 -23.43 2.88 -6.88
CA GLY A 27 -24.76 2.30 -6.61
C GLY A 27 -25.58 2.16 -7.90
N SER A 28 -26.86 1.91 -7.73
CA SER A 28 -27.78 1.62 -8.84
C SER A 28 -27.87 2.72 -9.92
N SER A 29 -27.45 3.94 -9.63
CA SER A 29 -27.54 5.09 -10.55
C SER A 29 -26.21 5.75 -10.87
N ALA A 30 -25.11 5.33 -10.24
CA ALA A 30 -23.80 5.95 -10.41
C ALA A 30 -22.68 4.95 -10.17
N GLY A 31 -21.47 5.27 -10.64
CA GLY A 31 -20.30 4.42 -10.53
C GLY A 31 -20.40 3.17 -11.43
N LEU A 32 -19.62 2.15 -11.09
CA LEU A 32 -19.52 0.93 -11.91
C LEU A 32 -20.85 0.17 -11.97
N LEU A 33 -21.56 0.02 -10.84
CA LEU A 33 -22.85 -0.69 -10.80
C LEU A 33 -23.94 0.08 -11.58
N GLY A 34 -23.98 1.41 -11.50
CA GLY A 34 -24.90 2.23 -12.29
C GLY A 34 -24.64 2.10 -13.79
N ARG A 35 -23.38 2.17 -14.20
CA ARG A 35 -22.95 1.99 -15.60
C ARG A 35 -23.33 0.60 -16.10
N LEU A 36 -23.07 -0.45 -15.30
CA LEU A 36 -23.47 -1.81 -15.60
C LEU A 36 -24.96 -1.92 -15.91
N LEU A 37 -25.81 -1.38 -15.04
CA LEU A 37 -27.27 -1.46 -15.23
C LEU A 37 -27.71 -0.66 -16.47
N THR A 38 -27.07 0.47 -16.77
CA THR A 38 -27.39 1.26 -17.97
C THR A 38 -27.02 0.52 -19.24
N GLU A 39 -25.83 -0.08 -19.32
CA GLU A 39 -25.33 -0.78 -20.51
C GLU A 39 -26.10 -2.09 -20.79
N THR A 40 -26.65 -2.72 -19.75
CA THR A 40 -27.37 -4.00 -19.88
C THR A 40 -28.89 -3.86 -20.01
N HIS A 41 -29.45 -2.69 -19.73
CA HIS A 41 -30.90 -2.47 -19.70
C HIS A 41 -31.59 -2.76 -21.04
N GLU A 42 -31.01 -2.32 -22.16
CA GLU A 42 -31.58 -2.49 -23.49
C GLU A 42 -31.21 -3.85 -24.16
N THR A 43 -30.21 -4.52 -23.58
CA THR A 43 -29.59 -5.71 -24.15
C THR A 43 -30.19 -7.00 -23.59
N LEU A 44 -30.62 -6.99 -22.33
CA LEU A 44 -31.08 -8.15 -21.62
C LEU A 44 -32.60 -8.30 -21.69
N ARG A 45 -33.07 -9.55 -21.61
CA ARG A 45 -34.47 -9.83 -21.37
C ARG A 45 -34.90 -9.26 -20.00
N PRO A 46 -36.13 -8.79 -19.83
CA PRO A 46 -36.64 -8.21 -18.60
C PRO A 46 -36.41 -9.06 -17.34
N SER A 47 -36.50 -10.38 -17.46
CA SER A 47 -36.24 -11.34 -16.37
C SER A 47 -34.79 -11.31 -15.92
N ASP A 48 -33.83 -11.33 -16.85
CA ASP A 48 -32.44 -11.43 -16.62
C ASP A 48 -31.88 -10.06 -16.10
N PHE A 49 -32.40 -8.96 -16.66
CA PHE A 49 -32.12 -7.62 -16.14
C PHE A 49 -32.62 -7.44 -14.70
N GLY A 50 -33.86 -7.95 -14.39
CA GLY A 50 -34.40 -7.90 -13.02
C GLY A 50 -33.52 -8.64 -12.01
N LEU A 51 -32.98 -9.80 -12.38
CA LEU A 51 -32.02 -10.54 -11.53
C LEU A 51 -30.71 -9.79 -11.34
N LEU A 52 -30.16 -9.22 -12.42
CA LEU A 52 -28.94 -8.42 -12.35
C LEU A 52 -29.13 -7.17 -11.48
N GLN A 53 -30.26 -6.49 -11.63
CA GLN A 53 -30.62 -5.33 -10.81
C GLN A 53 -30.74 -5.70 -9.33
N GLN A 54 -31.32 -6.85 -8.99
CA GLN A 54 -31.40 -7.32 -7.61
C GLN A 54 -30.01 -7.60 -7.02
N LYS A 55 -29.10 -8.23 -7.80
CA LYS A 55 -27.70 -8.47 -7.37
C LYS A 55 -26.95 -7.15 -7.17
N ALA A 56 -27.08 -6.20 -8.09
CA ALA A 56 -26.48 -4.88 -8.00
C ALA A 56 -26.98 -4.11 -6.76
N LYS A 57 -28.29 -4.15 -6.47
CA LYS A 57 -28.87 -3.56 -5.27
C LYS A 57 -28.27 -4.16 -4.00
N ARG A 58 -28.19 -5.50 -3.92
CA ARG A 58 -27.57 -6.18 -2.77
C ARG A 58 -26.12 -5.78 -2.57
N ALA A 59 -25.33 -5.67 -3.64
CA ALA A 59 -23.94 -5.18 -3.57
C ALA A 59 -23.87 -3.72 -3.09
N THR A 60 -24.80 -2.88 -3.55
CA THR A 60 -24.91 -1.47 -3.09
C THR A 60 -25.20 -1.37 -1.59
N ASP A 61 -26.14 -2.18 -1.08
CA ASP A 61 -26.50 -2.19 0.34
C ASP A 61 -25.30 -2.66 1.20
N GLN A 62 -24.56 -3.66 0.74
CA GLN A 62 -23.35 -4.14 1.39
C GLN A 62 -22.22 -3.10 1.36
N ALA A 63 -22.03 -2.41 0.23
CA ALA A 63 -21.05 -1.33 0.10
C ALA A 63 -21.35 -0.18 1.05
N PHE A 64 -22.61 0.23 1.16
CA PHE A 64 -23.03 1.26 2.12
C PHE A 64 -22.75 0.84 3.58
N ARG A 65 -23.08 -0.40 3.94
CA ARG A 65 -22.75 -0.92 5.27
C ARG A 65 -21.25 -0.93 5.52
N LEU A 66 -20.46 -1.35 4.55
CA LEU A 66 -19.00 -1.37 4.64
C LEU A 66 -18.41 0.03 4.82
N GLU A 67 -18.97 1.05 4.15
CA GLU A 67 -18.57 2.44 4.33
C GLU A 67 -18.79 2.92 5.78
N GLN A 68 -19.93 2.60 6.38
CA GLN A 68 -20.22 2.96 7.78
C GLN A 68 -19.28 2.24 8.75
N LEU A 69 -19.06 0.94 8.57
CA LEU A 69 -18.12 0.16 9.38
C LEU A 69 -16.68 0.67 9.24
N SER A 70 -16.28 1.08 8.05
CA SER A 70 -14.94 1.67 7.82
C SER A 70 -14.75 2.94 8.66
N LYS A 71 -15.71 3.85 8.65
CA LYS A 71 -15.65 5.07 9.46
C LYS A 71 -15.55 4.76 10.96
N GLN A 72 -16.35 3.82 11.44
CA GLN A 72 -16.30 3.37 12.84
C GLN A 72 -14.96 2.73 13.19
N PHE A 73 -14.45 1.86 12.35
CA PHE A 73 -13.13 1.23 12.54
C PHE A 73 -12.01 2.26 12.67
N PHE A 74 -11.93 3.22 11.75
CA PHE A 74 -10.88 4.23 11.81
C PHE A 74 -11.02 5.16 13.02
N ASN A 75 -12.23 5.38 13.53
CA ASN A 75 -12.43 6.09 14.80
C ASN A 75 -11.90 5.25 15.98
N VAL A 76 -12.28 3.98 16.10
CA VAL A 76 -11.78 3.08 17.15
C VAL A 76 -10.25 2.96 17.09
N LEU A 77 -9.70 2.84 15.89
CA LEU A 77 -8.25 2.80 15.69
C LEU A 77 -7.57 4.12 16.11
N SER A 78 -8.22 5.27 15.84
CA SER A 78 -7.73 6.58 16.27
C SER A 78 -7.70 6.71 17.78
N ASP A 79 -8.77 6.27 18.46
CA ASP A 79 -8.86 6.27 19.93
C ASP A 79 -7.79 5.37 20.54
N PHE A 80 -7.60 4.15 19.99
CA PHE A 80 -6.54 3.25 20.40
C PHE A 80 -5.16 3.89 20.28
N ILE A 81 -4.86 4.51 19.12
CA ILE A 81 -3.58 5.20 18.88
C ILE A 81 -3.39 6.40 19.82
N ALA A 82 -4.44 7.16 20.10
CA ALA A 82 -4.37 8.29 21.03
C ALA A 82 -3.96 7.86 22.45
N ILE A 83 -4.48 6.73 22.91
CA ILE A 83 -4.08 6.12 24.18
C ILE A 83 -2.60 5.72 24.15
N GLN A 84 -2.15 5.05 23.10
CA GLN A 84 -0.75 4.59 22.99
C GLN A 84 0.27 5.74 22.90
N ARG A 85 -0.17 6.90 22.44
CA ARG A 85 0.67 8.10 22.37
C ARG A 85 0.73 8.89 23.68
N GLU A 86 -0.01 8.48 24.72
CA GLU A 86 -0.04 9.17 26.02
C GLU A 86 -0.32 10.69 25.90
N GLY A 87 -1.14 11.09 24.93
CA GLY A 87 -1.47 12.50 24.67
C GLY A 87 -0.34 13.32 24.03
N GLN A 88 0.77 12.72 23.63
CA GLN A 88 1.84 13.43 22.93
C GLN A 88 1.37 13.91 21.56
N PRO A 89 1.58 15.17 21.19
CA PRO A 89 1.24 15.66 19.87
C PRO A 89 2.04 14.94 18.79
N VAL A 90 1.46 14.80 17.59
CA VAL A 90 2.21 14.29 16.42
C VAL A 90 3.30 15.31 16.12
N SER A 91 4.55 14.87 16.11
CA SER A 91 5.69 15.70 15.70
C SER A 91 5.58 16.09 14.21
N ASN A 92 6.51 16.89 13.72
CA ASN A 92 6.58 17.20 12.28
C ASN A 92 6.85 15.95 11.40
N TYR A 93 7.13 14.80 12.02
CA TYR A 93 7.35 13.51 11.39
C TYR A 93 6.16 12.58 11.66
N SER A 94 5.92 11.62 10.77
CA SER A 94 4.92 10.58 10.99
C SER A 94 5.27 9.74 12.24
N TRP A 95 4.25 9.42 13.02
CA TRP A 95 4.38 8.51 14.15
C TRP A 95 3.97 7.10 13.71
N GLN A 96 4.74 6.09 14.14
CA GLN A 96 4.51 4.72 13.71
C GLN A 96 4.41 3.79 14.92
N LEU A 97 3.40 2.93 14.93
CA LEU A 97 3.24 1.83 15.87
C LEU A 97 3.40 0.50 15.13
N ARG A 98 4.47 -0.22 15.44
CA ARG A 98 4.65 -1.58 14.91
C ARG A 98 3.64 -2.52 15.54
N VAL A 99 2.91 -3.29 14.72
CA VAL A 99 1.92 -4.26 15.18
C VAL A 99 2.59 -5.62 15.34
N VAL A 100 2.90 -5.96 16.58
CA VAL A 100 3.51 -7.22 17.02
C VAL A 100 2.64 -7.88 18.10
N ALA A 101 3.00 -9.06 18.58
CA ALA A 101 2.25 -9.76 19.61
C ALA A 101 1.99 -8.91 20.87
N SER A 102 2.99 -8.14 21.33
CA SER A 102 2.85 -7.23 22.47
C SER A 102 1.88 -6.08 22.19
N THR A 103 1.86 -5.54 20.98
CA THR A 103 0.91 -4.50 20.59
C THR A 103 -0.53 -5.02 20.62
N ARG A 104 -0.74 -6.26 20.18
CA ARG A 104 -2.05 -6.92 20.21
C ARG A 104 -2.54 -7.29 21.62
N ALA A 105 -1.66 -7.31 22.60
CA ALA A 105 -2.00 -7.51 24.02
C ALA A 105 -2.31 -6.19 24.76
N LEU A 106 -2.20 -5.03 24.10
CA LEU A 106 -2.50 -3.74 24.70
C LEU A 106 -4.01 -3.54 24.89
N GLN A 107 -4.36 -2.80 25.93
CA GLN A 107 -5.75 -2.46 26.21
C GLN A 107 -6.38 -1.70 25.03
N GLY A 108 -7.57 -2.11 24.60
CA GLY A 108 -8.32 -1.53 23.48
C GLY A 108 -8.00 -2.15 22.12
N TRP A 109 -7.02 -3.07 22.03
CA TRP A 109 -6.76 -3.77 20.76
C TRP A 109 -7.91 -4.74 20.40
N ASP A 110 -8.54 -5.37 21.37
CA ASP A 110 -9.69 -6.26 21.15
C ASP A 110 -10.83 -5.53 20.41
N ASP A 111 -11.08 -4.26 20.72
CA ASP A 111 -12.08 -3.44 20.03
C ASP A 111 -11.71 -3.21 18.57
N VAL A 112 -10.42 -3.01 18.28
CA VAL A 112 -9.90 -2.88 16.90
C VAL A 112 -10.10 -4.18 16.12
N GLU A 113 -9.80 -5.33 16.73
CA GLU A 113 -10.00 -6.66 16.13
C GLU A 113 -11.48 -6.97 15.86
N ILE A 114 -12.36 -6.67 16.81
CA ILE A 114 -13.80 -6.87 16.69
C ILE A 114 -14.34 -6.03 15.52
N MET A 115 -13.97 -4.75 15.46
CA MET A 115 -14.41 -3.86 14.39
C MET A 115 -13.89 -4.31 13.03
N TRP A 116 -12.62 -4.75 12.96
CA TRP A 116 -12.09 -5.29 11.71
C TRP A 116 -12.77 -6.59 11.29
N SER A 117 -13.13 -7.47 12.22
CA SER A 117 -13.88 -8.70 11.92
C SER A 117 -15.20 -8.41 11.22
N GLN A 118 -15.93 -7.37 11.65
CA GLN A 118 -17.19 -6.94 11.00
C GLN A 118 -16.96 -6.40 9.59
N ILE A 119 -15.85 -5.68 9.39
CA ILE A 119 -15.42 -5.22 8.05
C ILE A 119 -15.12 -6.41 7.16
N GLY A 120 -14.28 -7.35 7.63
CA GLY A 120 -13.89 -8.55 6.87
C GLY A 120 -15.09 -9.39 6.44
N GLU A 121 -16.03 -9.63 7.37
CA GLU A 121 -17.29 -10.34 7.06
C GLU A 121 -18.11 -9.60 5.99
N THR A 122 -18.32 -8.30 6.16
CA THR A 122 -19.12 -7.49 5.23
C THR A 122 -18.44 -7.39 3.86
N MET A 123 -17.11 -7.24 3.83
CA MET A 123 -16.32 -7.21 2.59
C MET A 123 -16.36 -8.57 1.87
N GLY A 124 -16.27 -9.67 2.62
CA GLY A 124 -16.44 -11.02 2.05
C GLY A 124 -17.81 -11.22 1.40
N LEU A 125 -18.89 -10.73 2.04
CA LEU A 125 -20.24 -10.77 1.46
C LEU A 125 -20.34 -9.89 0.20
N LEU A 126 -19.74 -8.70 0.21
CA LEU A 126 -19.69 -7.82 -0.94
C LEU A 126 -18.94 -8.47 -2.11
N LEU A 127 -17.73 -8.98 -1.86
CA LEU A 127 -16.92 -9.67 -2.88
C LEU A 127 -17.68 -10.86 -3.49
N LYS A 128 -18.40 -11.62 -2.68
CA LYS A 128 -19.27 -12.71 -3.17
C LYS A 128 -20.38 -12.18 -4.09
N SER A 129 -21.04 -11.08 -3.70
CA SER A 129 -22.10 -10.49 -4.54
C SER A 129 -21.54 -9.94 -5.84
N LEU A 130 -20.33 -9.36 -5.84
CA LEU A 130 -19.64 -8.89 -7.04
C LEU A 130 -19.21 -10.05 -7.95
N ASP A 131 -18.75 -11.17 -7.38
CA ASP A 131 -18.44 -12.40 -8.15
C ASP A 131 -19.68 -12.98 -8.83
N GLU A 132 -20.83 -12.97 -8.15
CA GLU A 132 -22.10 -13.37 -8.76
C GLU A 132 -22.53 -12.46 -9.92
N ILE A 133 -22.24 -11.15 -9.83
CA ILE A 133 -22.45 -10.18 -10.92
C ILE A 133 -21.46 -10.47 -12.05
N TYR A 134 -20.19 -10.67 -11.75
CA TYR A 134 -19.15 -10.95 -12.73
C TYR A 134 -19.45 -12.21 -13.55
N LYS A 135 -19.92 -13.27 -12.91
CA LYS A 135 -20.35 -14.52 -13.59
C LYS A 135 -21.54 -14.29 -14.50
N ALA A 136 -22.56 -13.56 -14.02
CA ALA A 136 -23.73 -13.22 -14.85
C ALA A 136 -23.33 -12.39 -16.09
N LEU A 137 -22.36 -11.47 -15.95
CA LEU A 137 -21.81 -10.72 -17.09
C LEU A 137 -21.02 -11.60 -18.06
N GLY A 138 -20.31 -12.61 -17.57
CA GLY A 138 -19.62 -13.60 -18.40
C GLY A 138 -20.60 -14.40 -19.27
N ASP A 139 -21.74 -14.77 -18.72
CA ASP A 139 -22.80 -15.43 -19.47
C ASP A 139 -23.35 -14.52 -20.58
N ILE A 140 -23.62 -13.23 -20.26
CA ILE A 140 -24.09 -12.23 -21.21
C ILE A 140 -23.05 -12.00 -22.33
N TYR A 141 -21.77 -11.86 -21.96
CA TYR A 141 -20.69 -11.69 -22.93
C TYR A 141 -20.57 -12.88 -23.89
N SER A 142 -20.70 -14.10 -23.39
CA SER A 142 -20.65 -15.31 -24.21
C SER A 142 -21.83 -15.45 -25.19
N GLU A 143 -22.93 -14.74 -24.94
CA GLU A 143 -24.09 -14.62 -25.86
C GLU A 143 -23.85 -13.56 -26.96
N GLY A 144 -22.67 -12.91 -27.02
CA GLY A 144 -22.28 -11.97 -28.08
C GLY A 144 -22.46 -10.49 -27.75
N HIS A 145 -22.65 -10.16 -26.47
CA HIS A 145 -22.77 -8.78 -25.98
C HIS A 145 -21.42 -8.22 -25.51
N GLU A 146 -20.58 -7.77 -26.45
CA GLU A 146 -19.21 -7.31 -26.17
C GLU A 146 -19.12 -6.01 -25.35
N ASN A 147 -20.20 -5.23 -25.28
CA ASN A 147 -20.26 -3.96 -24.55
C ASN A 147 -20.02 -4.11 -23.02
N VAL A 148 -20.19 -5.30 -22.46
CA VAL A 148 -19.96 -5.57 -21.02
C VAL A 148 -18.49 -5.85 -20.67
N GLN A 149 -17.61 -6.05 -21.66
CA GLN A 149 -16.20 -6.42 -21.44
C GLN A 149 -15.44 -5.42 -20.58
N ASP A 150 -15.63 -4.14 -20.85
CA ASP A 150 -14.97 -3.04 -20.12
C ASP A 150 -15.40 -2.99 -18.64
N VAL A 151 -16.70 -3.20 -18.40
CA VAL A 151 -17.26 -3.27 -17.06
C VAL A 151 -16.73 -4.50 -16.31
N MET A 152 -16.62 -5.65 -16.97
CA MET A 152 -16.03 -6.86 -16.39
C MET A 152 -14.57 -6.64 -15.99
N GLY A 153 -13.77 -6.00 -16.84
CA GLY A 153 -12.36 -5.68 -16.54
C GLY A 153 -12.23 -4.77 -15.33
N THR A 154 -13.04 -3.72 -15.27
CA THR A 154 -13.06 -2.78 -14.15
C THR A 154 -13.51 -3.46 -12.84
N LEU A 155 -14.58 -4.28 -12.91
CA LEU A 155 -15.11 -5.02 -11.78
C LEU A 155 -14.08 -6.02 -11.23
N SER A 156 -13.41 -6.78 -12.10
CA SER A 156 -12.37 -7.73 -11.71
C SER A 156 -11.20 -7.03 -11.01
N ASN A 157 -10.74 -5.88 -11.53
CA ASN A 157 -9.68 -5.11 -10.90
C ASN A 157 -10.10 -4.58 -9.52
N LEU A 158 -11.32 -4.06 -9.39
CA LEU A 158 -11.84 -3.57 -8.12
C LEU A 158 -11.95 -4.69 -7.08
N MET A 159 -12.49 -5.87 -7.48
CA MET A 159 -12.58 -7.05 -6.61
C MET A 159 -11.20 -7.51 -6.13
N ARG A 160 -10.20 -7.55 -7.02
CA ARG A 160 -8.82 -7.90 -6.67
C ARG A 160 -8.24 -6.92 -5.63
N ARG A 161 -8.37 -5.61 -5.86
CA ARG A 161 -7.89 -4.56 -4.94
C ARG A 161 -8.56 -4.66 -3.56
N MET A 162 -9.87 -4.90 -3.51
CA MET A 162 -10.61 -5.09 -2.26
C MET A 162 -10.17 -6.37 -1.52
N GLY A 163 -9.97 -7.47 -2.24
CA GLY A 163 -9.49 -8.72 -1.67
C GLY A 163 -8.07 -8.63 -1.13
N GLU A 164 -7.16 -7.94 -1.83
CA GLU A 164 -5.80 -7.67 -1.36
C GLU A 164 -5.81 -6.80 -0.10
N ALA A 165 -6.66 -5.78 -0.05
CA ALA A 165 -6.80 -4.90 1.10
C ALA A 165 -7.35 -5.66 2.33
N GLU A 166 -8.34 -6.52 2.14
CA GLU A 166 -8.90 -7.38 3.19
C GLU A 166 -7.84 -8.35 3.72
N ALA A 167 -7.18 -9.10 2.84
CA ALA A 167 -6.21 -10.12 3.23
C ALA A 167 -5.02 -9.52 4.00
N ALA A 168 -4.46 -8.40 3.53
CA ALA A 168 -3.34 -7.73 4.19
C ALA A 168 -3.73 -7.19 5.58
N SER A 169 -4.91 -6.58 5.69
CA SER A 169 -5.38 -6.01 6.96
C SER A 169 -5.83 -7.10 7.93
N SER A 170 -6.49 -8.16 7.48
CA SER A 170 -6.82 -9.33 8.30
C SER A 170 -5.56 -10.05 8.80
N GLY A 171 -4.51 -10.10 7.98
CA GLY A 171 -3.20 -10.56 8.42
C GLY A 171 -2.66 -9.72 9.59
N MET A 172 -2.73 -8.39 9.51
CA MET A 172 -2.32 -7.50 10.58
C MET A 172 -3.12 -7.71 11.88
N MET A 173 -4.44 -7.84 11.77
CA MET A 173 -5.34 -7.89 12.94
C MET A 173 -5.34 -9.27 13.61
N HIS A 174 -5.51 -10.35 12.85
CA HIS A 174 -5.81 -11.68 13.40
C HIS A 174 -4.68 -12.69 13.26
N LYS A 175 -4.07 -12.82 12.08
CA LYS A 175 -3.13 -13.89 11.75
C LYS A 175 -1.89 -13.32 11.02
N PRO A 176 -0.99 -12.68 11.77
CA PRO A 176 0.19 -12.08 11.17
C PRO A 176 1.08 -13.13 10.51
N SER A 177 1.51 -12.83 9.30
CA SER A 177 2.56 -13.59 8.63
C SER A 177 3.92 -13.27 9.24
N ASN A 178 4.77 -14.27 9.41
CA ASN A 178 6.16 -14.08 9.82
C ASN A 178 7.04 -13.49 8.70
N GLU A 179 6.51 -13.40 7.48
CA GLU A 179 7.20 -12.86 6.31
C GLU A 179 6.90 -11.37 6.09
N LEU A 180 5.97 -10.81 6.85
CA LEU A 180 5.55 -9.41 6.75
C LEU A 180 5.82 -8.63 8.04
N ILE A 181 6.14 -7.38 7.86
CA ILE A 181 6.18 -6.37 8.93
C ILE A 181 4.91 -5.55 8.83
N TYR A 182 4.18 -5.40 9.95
CA TYR A 182 2.96 -4.62 10.02
C TYR A 182 3.15 -3.39 10.90
N TRP A 183 2.62 -2.26 10.49
CA TRP A 183 2.60 -1.05 11.32
C TRP A 183 1.40 -0.15 10.98
N ILE A 184 1.00 0.62 11.97
CA ILE A 184 0.03 1.72 11.82
C ILE A 184 0.83 3.01 11.79
N GLU A 185 0.52 3.89 10.86
CA GLU A 185 1.17 5.18 10.72
C GLU A 185 0.18 6.32 10.87
N VAL A 186 0.54 7.33 11.66
CA VAL A 186 -0.19 8.59 11.80
C VAL A 186 0.57 9.67 11.02
N ASN A 187 -0.07 10.22 10.00
CA ASN A 187 0.54 11.30 9.22
C ASN A 187 0.39 12.64 9.97
N PRO A 188 1.47 13.44 10.12
CA PRO A 188 1.43 14.72 10.84
C PRO A 188 0.48 15.75 10.22
N ARG A 189 0.25 15.66 8.91
CA ARG A 189 -0.67 16.55 8.19
C ARG A 189 -2.10 16.01 8.26
N GLY A 190 -2.80 16.28 9.37
CA GLY A 190 -4.21 15.97 9.55
C GLY A 190 -4.51 14.64 10.21
N GLU A 191 -3.55 14.10 10.98
CA GLU A 191 -3.69 12.88 11.81
C GLU A 191 -4.32 11.68 11.09
N ARG A 192 -4.06 11.56 9.78
CA ARG A 192 -4.60 10.46 8.96
C ARG A 192 -3.88 9.18 9.27
N LEU A 193 -4.65 8.16 9.60
CA LEU A 193 -4.16 6.81 9.86
C LEU A 193 -3.99 6.03 8.56
N SER A 194 -2.94 5.23 8.50
CA SER A 194 -2.77 4.19 7.48
C SER A 194 -2.34 2.87 8.11
N LEU A 195 -2.91 1.78 7.60
CA LEU A 195 -2.48 0.41 7.84
C LEU A 195 -1.41 0.08 6.78
N ASN A 196 -0.29 -0.45 7.23
CA ASN A 196 0.82 -0.73 6.34
C ASN A 196 1.37 -2.13 6.59
N ALA A 197 1.74 -2.82 5.51
CA ALA A 197 2.48 -4.07 5.57
C ALA A 197 3.59 -4.07 4.52
N ALA A 198 4.74 -4.60 4.87
CA ALA A 198 5.86 -4.74 3.95
C ALA A 198 6.54 -6.11 4.12
N PRO A 199 7.11 -6.68 3.06
CA PRO A 199 7.89 -7.90 3.15
C PRO A 199 9.08 -7.73 4.09
N LEU A 200 9.28 -8.68 4.99
CA LEU A 200 10.47 -8.73 5.85
C LEU A 200 11.74 -9.03 5.02
N ARG A 201 11.60 -9.80 3.96
CA ARG A 201 12.66 -10.14 3.01
C ARG A 201 12.16 -9.96 1.59
N VAL A 202 12.84 -9.14 0.82
CA VAL A 202 12.47 -8.89 -0.59
C VAL A 202 13.07 -9.92 -1.55
N GLY A 203 14.19 -10.55 -1.18
CA GLY A 203 14.93 -11.48 -2.03
C GLY A 203 14.07 -12.58 -2.68
N PRO A 204 13.31 -13.38 -1.92
CA PRO A 204 12.45 -14.43 -2.49
C PRO A 204 11.41 -13.91 -3.47
N LEU A 205 10.90 -12.69 -3.24
CA LEU A 205 9.92 -12.04 -4.12
C LEU A 205 10.59 -11.53 -5.40
N VAL A 206 11.78 -10.95 -5.29
CA VAL A 206 12.59 -10.56 -6.46
C VAL A 206 12.95 -11.79 -7.28
N GLN A 207 13.32 -12.88 -6.62
CA GLN A 207 13.61 -14.14 -7.31
C GLN A 207 12.40 -14.63 -8.12
N LYS A 208 11.22 -14.65 -7.49
CA LYS A 208 10.00 -15.12 -8.13
C LYS A 208 9.53 -14.21 -9.28
N HIS A 209 9.52 -12.89 -9.08
CA HIS A 209 8.86 -11.94 -9.99
C HIS A 209 9.83 -11.21 -10.93
N LEU A 210 11.13 -11.35 -10.73
CA LEU A 210 12.12 -10.71 -11.58
C LEU A 210 13.09 -11.72 -12.19
N TRP A 211 13.87 -12.48 -11.36
CA TRP A 211 14.90 -13.36 -11.87
C TRP A 211 14.35 -14.53 -12.69
N HIS A 212 13.21 -15.12 -12.27
CA HIS A 212 12.60 -16.24 -12.97
C HIS A 212 11.74 -15.82 -14.18
N GLU A 213 11.25 -14.60 -14.21
CA GLU A 213 10.35 -14.14 -15.28
C GLU A 213 11.06 -13.41 -16.43
N LYS A 214 12.24 -12.86 -16.19
CA LYS A 214 12.96 -12.06 -17.19
C LYS A 214 14.12 -12.84 -17.78
N ALA A 215 14.25 -12.81 -19.10
CA ALA A 215 15.34 -13.47 -19.82
C ALA A 215 16.72 -12.87 -19.49
N CYS A 216 16.77 -11.58 -19.17
CA CYS A 216 17.97 -10.86 -18.76
C CYS A 216 17.61 -9.67 -17.89
N VAL A 217 18.41 -9.43 -16.84
CA VAL A 217 18.32 -8.26 -15.98
C VAL A 217 19.69 -7.64 -15.81
N VAL A 218 19.83 -6.36 -16.12
CA VAL A 218 21.05 -5.58 -15.92
C VAL A 218 20.79 -4.52 -14.88
N MET A 219 21.61 -4.48 -13.83
CA MET A 219 21.57 -3.42 -12.82
C MET A 219 22.87 -2.63 -12.86
N ALA A 220 22.76 -1.30 -12.92
CA ALA A 220 23.89 -0.38 -12.92
C ALA A 220 23.66 0.75 -11.93
N SER A 221 24.62 1.00 -11.06
CA SER A 221 24.61 2.12 -10.11
C SER A 221 26.03 2.34 -9.55
N ALA A 222 26.31 3.54 -9.10
CA ALA A 222 27.55 3.86 -8.39
C ALA A 222 27.60 3.27 -6.96
N THR A 223 26.49 2.74 -6.43
CA THR A 223 26.35 2.30 -5.03
C THR A 223 25.91 0.84 -4.88
N LEU A 224 26.20 -0.02 -5.87
CA LEU A 224 25.85 -1.45 -5.79
C LEU A 224 26.81 -2.24 -4.87
N THR A 225 28.00 -1.71 -4.58
CA THR A 225 28.98 -2.36 -3.72
C THR A 225 29.00 -1.73 -2.32
N THR A 226 29.30 -2.59 -1.33
CA THR A 226 29.63 -2.16 0.04
C THR A 226 31.03 -2.66 0.34
N HIS A 227 31.97 -1.76 0.66
CA HIS A 227 33.40 -2.06 0.81
C HIS A 227 34.01 -2.78 -0.42
N GLY A 228 33.54 -2.41 -1.62
CA GLY A 228 34.00 -3.03 -2.89
C GLY A 228 33.38 -4.40 -3.22
N GLU A 229 32.51 -4.92 -2.38
CA GLU A 229 31.89 -6.23 -2.58
C GLU A 229 30.38 -6.11 -2.89
N PHE A 230 29.87 -6.96 -3.78
CA PHE A 230 28.46 -7.08 -4.12
C PHE A 230 27.67 -7.99 -3.17
N ARG A 231 28.30 -8.53 -2.13
CA ARG A 231 27.70 -9.53 -1.22
C ARG A 231 26.39 -9.07 -0.60
N TYR A 232 26.34 -7.84 -0.11
CA TYR A 232 25.13 -7.27 0.49
C TYR A 232 23.95 -7.27 -0.50
N LEU A 233 24.17 -6.75 -1.69
CA LEU A 233 23.14 -6.67 -2.73
C LEU A 233 22.67 -8.06 -3.19
N ARG A 234 23.62 -8.98 -3.43
CA ARG A 234 23.32 -10.36 -3.83
C ARG A 234 22.44 -11.06 -2.81
N ASN A 235 22.80 -10.99 -1.53
CA ASN A 235 22.01 -11.59 -0.45
C ASN A 235 20.62 -10.93 -0.31
N THR A 236 20.55 -9.61 -0.38
CA THR A 236 19.29 -8.87 -0.23
C THR A 236 18.30 -9.16 -1.35
N LEU A 237 18.79 -9.37 -2.57
CA LEU A 237 17.94 -9.59 -3.75
C LEU A 237 17.87 -11.06 -4.19
N SER A 238 18.45 -11.99 -3.42
CA SER A 238 18.60 -13.43 -3.81
C SER A 238 19.18 -13.57 -5.22
N ALA A 239 20.26 -12.82 -5.50
CA ALA A 239 20.95 -12.79 -6.79
C ALA A 239 22.27 -13.55 -6.72
N ASP A 240 22.21 -14.87 -6.44
CA ASP A 240 23.41 -15.67 -6.17
C ASP A 240 24.21 -15.98 -7.43
N GLU A 241 23.52 -16.21 -8.55
CA GLU A 241 24.12 -16.56 -9.85
C GLU A 241 24.13 -15.37 -10.81
N VAL A 242 24.86 -14.29 -10.45
CA VAL A 242 24.98 -13.10 -11.29
C VAL A 242 26.44 -12.76 -11.56
N ASP A 243 26.71 -12.31 -12.78
CA ASP A 243 27.99 -11.69 -13.13
C ASP A 243 28.08 -10.30 -12.53
N THR A 244 29.24 -9.94 -12.01
CA THR A 244 29.48 -8.64 -11.39
C THR A 244 30.66 -7.95 -12.04
N LEU A 245 30.51 -6.63 -12.29
CA LEU A 245 31.56 -5.79 -12.83
C LEU A 245 31.66 -4.51 -12.01
N SER A 246 32.85 -4.23 -11.48
CA SER A 246 33.17 -2.96 -10.82
C SER A 246 34.15 -2.18 -11.69
N LEU A 247 33.72 -1.00 -12.10
CA LEU A 247 34.57 -0.07 -12.88
C LEU A 247 35.05 1.02 -11.92
N GLY A 248 36.30 1.40 -12.07
CA GLY A 248 36.88 2.56 -11.36
C GLY A 248 36.23 3.87 -11.79
N SER A 249 36.42 4.90 -10.99
CA SER A 249 36.00 6.26 -11.36
C SER A 249 36.96 6.81 -12.43
N PRO A 250 36.44 7.45 -13.51
CA PRO A 250 37.27 8.20 -14.44
C PRO A 250 37.82 9.51 -13.86
N PHE A 251 37.34 9.91 -12.67
CA PHE A 251 37.74 11.14 -12.00
C PHE A 251 38.85 10.87 -10.97
N ASP A 252 39.91 11.68 -11.01
CA ASP A 252 40.95 11.69 -9.99
C ASP A 252 40.49 12.55 -8.81
N TYR A 253 39.87 11.90 -7.82
CA TYR A 253 39.36 12.59 -6.63
C TYR A 253 40.51 13.03 -5.69
N GLU A 254 41.65 12.33 -5.68
CA GLU A 254 42.76 12.68 -4.80
C GLU A 254 43.33 14.05 -5.16
N SER A 255 43.47 14.31 -6.46
CA SER A 255 44.02 15.61 -6.93
C SER A 255 42.97 16.73 -7.08
N SER A 256 41.69 16.35 -7.26
CA SER A 256 40.62 17.29 -7.65
C SER A 256 39.62 17.58 -6.51
N THR A 257 39.80 16.98 -5.32
CA THR A 257 38.89 17.17 -4.21
C THR A 257 39.59 17.80 -3.01
N LEU A 258 38.99 18.87 -2.46
CA LEU A 258 39.35 19.46 -1.19
C LEU A 258 38.26 19.18 -0.16
N LEU A 259 38.59 18.42 0.87
CA LEU A 259 37.67 18.19 1.98
C LEU A 259 37.91 19.21 3.08
N TYR A 260 36.97 20.12 3.30
CA TYR A 260 36.98 21.06 4.41
C TYR A 260 36.09 20.52 5.56
N VAL A 261 36.67 20.40 6.75
CA VAL A 261 35.97 19.95 7.96
C VAL A 261 36.00 21.11 8.98
N GLY A 262 34.85 21.77 9.14
CA GLY A 262 34.67 22.83 10.15
C GLY A 262 34.48 22.22 11.54
N ASN A 263 35.39 22.47 12.46
CA ASN A 263 35.34 21.96 13.84
C ASN A 263 34.56 22.87 14.81
N ASP A 264 34.22 24.08 14.37
CA ASP A 264 33.58 25.15 15.15
C ASP A 264 32.15 25.44 14.73
N MET A 265 31.52 24.50 13.97
CA MET A 265 30.14 24.62 13.56
C MET A 265 29.18 24.31 14.71
N PRO A 266 28.16 25.16 14.93
CA PRO A 266 27.09 24.81 15.86
C PRO A 266 26.38 23.50 15.42
N GLU A 267 25.69 22.83 16.34
CA GLU A 267 24.82 21.68 16.01
C GLU A 267 23.77 22.08 14.98
N PRO A 268 23.37 21.17 14.05
CA PRO A 268 22.44 21.48 12.97
C PRO A 268 21.08 22.07 13.41
N ASN A 269 20.65 21.76 14.64
CA ASN A 269 19.41 22.27 15.24
C ASN A 269 19.59 23.48 16.13
N ALA A 270 20.84 23.97 16.30
CA ALA A 270 21.14 25.11 17.16
C ALA A 270 20.80 26.45 16.46
N PRO A 271 20.35 27.47 17.24
CA PRO A 271 20.22 28.81 16.72
C PRO A 271 21.59 29.33 16.18
N GLY A 272 21.59 29.86 14.96
CA GLY A 272 22.81 30.38 14.32
C GLY A 272 23.55 29.38 13.42
N TYR A 273 23.13 28.09 13.36
CA TYR A 273 23.74 27.11 12.45
C TYR A 273 23.73 27.58 10.99
N GLN A 274 22.59 28.04 10.49
CA GLN A 274 22.47 28.51 9.10
C GLN A 274 23.42 29.67 8.81
N GLN A 275 23.56 30.63 9.74
CA GLN A 275 24.47 31.78 9.56
C GLN A 275 25.96 31.38 9.60
N ALA A 276 26.30 30.37 10.41
CA ALA A 276 27.65 29.82 10.45
C ALA A 276 27.97 29.08 9.15
N LEU A 277 27.01 28.25 8.67
CA LEU A 277 27.13 27.52 7.42
C LEU A 277 27.33 28.47 6.22
N ASP A 278 26.48 29.49 6.10
CA ASP A 278 26.57 30.48 5.00
C ASP A 278 27.93 31.19 5.00
N ARG A 279 28.42 31.60 6.16
CA ARG A 279 29.75 32.22 6.31
C ARG A 279 30.86 31.28 5.88
N THR A 280 30.79 30.02 6.31
CA THR A 280 31.79 29.01 5.97
C THR A 280 31.83 28.76 4.48
N ILE A 281 30.66 28.55 3.83
CA ILE A 281 30.56 28.37 2.37
C ILE A 281 31.16 29.56 1.63
N ILE A 282 30.81 30.80 2.00
CA ILE A 282 31.30 32.01 1.34
C ILE A 282 32.81 32.16 1.53
N SER A 283 33.36 31.81 2.70
CA SER A 283 34.81 31.91 2.96
C SER A 283 35.63 30.86 2.22
N THR A 284 35.05 29.67 2.03
CA THR A 284 35.72 28.54 1.35
C THR A 284 35.63 28.65 -0.18
N ALA A 285 34.62 29.34 -0.71
CA ALA A 285 34.42 29.55 -2.15
C ALA A 285 35.25 30.75 -2.73
N LYS A 286 35.96 31.51 -1.89
CA LYS A 286 36.86 32.59 -2.31
C LYS A 286 38.29 32.08 -2.48
#